data_10ee6def320012547f167beb152719f2
#
_entry.id   10ee6def320012547f167beb152719f2
#
_cell.length_a   1.000
_cell.length_b   1.000
_cell.length_c   1.000
_cell.angle_alpha   90.00
_cell.angle_beta   90.00
_cell.angle_gamma   90.00
#
_symmetry.space_group_name_H-M   'P 1'
#
loop_
_entity.id
_entity.type
_entity.pdbx_description
1 polymer ?
#
loop_
_entity_poly.entity_id
_entity_poly.type
_entity_poly.pdbx_seq_one_letter_code
_entity_poly.pdbx_strand_id
1 'polypeptide(L)'
;MTSNTDTQEATPSSPGSKNKARPVLIGVSIVAVAALVAAVWFGIGWGRALFVDKPIADTRDSALTGAQQVAINLNTVDAANIDQSFEDMKSSITGDSMLNDLTSTQSTISDAVRNSGAKGSAELLHGTLTELSADEGTATALVVIATTTTWPDRPAVKSKLTLRLFMEEVDGTWKANKVDPVGTGIALDNGAGDPNAVPTNPNAVPVDPNAVPTDPNAVPVDPNAAPSTIEGPAAVPDATGGQ
;
A
#
# COMPACT_ATOMS: atom_id res chain seq x y z
N MET A 1 13.41 99.67 61.10
CA MET A 1 13.69 98.71 62.17
C MET A 1 13.10 97.39 61.73
N THR A 2 13.86 96.64 61.07
CA THR A 2 13.57 95.18 60.98
C THR A 2 14.54 94.56 60.00
N SER A 3 15.39 93.75 60.54
CA SER A 3 16.44 93.05 59.83
C SER A 3 15.88 91.97 58.97
N ASN A 4 16.27 91.89 57.70
CA ASN A 4 16.03 90.78 56.85
C ASN A 4 17.26 89.83 56.96
N THR A 5 17.00 88.64 57.39
CA THR A 5 18.04 87.55 57.38
C THR A 5 17.74 86.70 56.16
N ASP A 6 18.58 86.82 55.18
CA ASP A 6 18.59 85.92 53.99
C ASP A 6 19.09 84.56 54.40
N THR A 7 18.25 83.59 54.34
CA THR A 7 18.61 82.15 54.46
C THR A 7 18.77 81.53 53.10
N GLN A 8 19.98 81.35 52.66
CA GLN A 8 20.32 80.75 51.39
C GLN A 8 20.13 79.21 51.54
N GLU A 9 19.13 78.70 50.94
CA GLU A 9 18.80 77.28 50.91
C GLU A 9 19.67 76.53 49.87
N ALA A 10 20.52 75.67 50.36
CA ALA A 10 21.38 74.84 49.53
C ALA A 10 20.60 73.74 48.86
N THR A 11 20.54 73.76 47.53
CA THR A 11 19.95 72.69 46.69
C THR A 11 20.82 71.44 46.76
N PRO A 12 20.29 70.25 47.15
CA PRO A 12 21.09 69.04 47.08
C PRO A 12 21.17 68.57 45.62
N SER A 13 22.38 68.45 45.13
CA SER A 13 22.72 67.84 43.85
C SER A 13 22.29 66.38 43.83
N SER A 14 21.34 66.08 42.96
CA SER A 14 20.87 64.71 42.65
C SER A 14 22.01 63.88 42.08
N PRO A 15 22.34 62.69 42.62
CA PRO A 15 23.35 61.82 42.04
C PRO A 15 22.85 61.26 40.71
N GLY A 16 23.60 61.52 39.66
CA GLY A 16 23.31 61.08 38.30
C GLY A 16 23.01 59.59 38.25
N SER A 17 21.80 59.27 37.91
CA SER A 17 21.34 57.92 37.56
C SER A 17 22.15 57.41 36.35
N LYS A 18 23.19 56.66 36.61
CA LYS A 18 23.94 55.93 35.57
C LYS A 18 22.96 55.02 34.86
N ASN A 19 22.69 55.31 33.58
CA ASN A 19 21.77 54.58 32.67
C ASN A 19 22.11 53.03 32.59
N LYS A 20 21.77 52.30 33.64
CA LYS A 20 21.79 50.82 33.64
C LYS A 20 20.67 50.22 32.81
N ALA A 21 19.70 51.05 32.36
CA ALA A 21 18.57 50.63 31.55
C ALA A 21 18.95 50.23 30.09
N ARG A 22 20.02 50.81 29.53
CA ARG A 22 20.44 50.52 28.15
C ARG A 22 20.89 49.07 27.93
N PRO A 23 21.77 48.49 28.76
CA PRO A 23 22.20 47.08 28.54
C PRO A 23 21.04 46.10 28.81
N VAL A 24 20.10 46.42 29.71
CA VAL A 24 18.92 45.58 29.98
C VAL A 24 17.98 45.60 28.80
N LEU A 25 17.72 46.76 28.19
CA LEU A 25 16.88 46.89 26.99
C LEU A 25 17.49 46.11 25.80
N ILE A 26 18.79 46.17 25.59
CA ILE A 26 19.46 45.39 24.53
C ILE A 26 19.33 43.87 24.77
N GLY A 27 19.50 43.44 26.02
CA GLY A 27 19.33 42.03 26.39
C GLY A 27 17.91 41.51 26.15
N VAL A 28 16.92 42.28 26.54
CA VAL A 28 15.50 41.96 26.33
C VAL A 28 15.16 41.89 24.83
N SER A 29 15.71 42.82 24.03
CA SER A 29 15.51 42.81 22.58
C SER A 29 16.07 41.58 21.90
N ILE A 30 17.27 41.13 22.31
CA ILE A 30 17.89 39.91 21.75
C ILE A 30 17.06 38.66 22.10
N VAL A 31 16.59 38.56 23.35
CA VAL A 31 15.74 37.47 23.79
C VAL A 31 14.39 37.47 23.03
N ALA A 32 13.79 38.64 22.81
CA ALA A 32 12.54 38.78 22.05
C ALA A 32 12.72 38.37 20.59
N VAL A 33 13.83 38.73 19.94
CA VAL A 33 14.13 38.29 18.56
C VAL A 33 14.39 36.80 18.51
N ALA A 34 15.14 36.24 19.45
CA ALA A 34 15.36 34.80 19.53
C ALA A 34 14.05 34.01 19.75
N ALA A 35 13.16 34.52 20.61
CA ALA A 35 11.82 33.93 20.84
C ALA A 35 10.93 34.00 19.59
N LEU A 36 10.97 35.12 18.86
CA LEU A 36 10.25 35.26 17.58
C LEU A 36 10.77 34.27 16.53
N VAL A 37 12.07 34.13 16.37
CA VAL A 37 12.67 33.16 15.44
C VAL A 37 12.28 31.74 15.83
N ALA A 38 12.33 31.40 17.12
CA ALA A 38 11.88 30.10 17.60
C ALA A 38 10.41 29.88 17.35
N ALA A 39 9.54 30.88 17.61
CA ALA A 39 8.11 30.78 17.37
C ALA A 39 7.77 30.59 15.88
N VAL A 40 8.47 31.26 14.98
CA VAL A 40 8.32 31.08 13.53
C VAL A 40 8.78 29.68 13.12
N TRP A 41 9.92 29.21 13.62
CA TRP A 41 10.43 27.87 13.30
C TRP A 41 9.51 26.75 13.80
N PHE A 42 9.08 26.84 15.06
CA PHE A 42 8.10 25.90 15.61
C PHE A 42 6.73 26.02 14.95
N GLY A 43 6.28 27.24 14.62
CA GLY A 43 5.01 27.49 13.93
C GLY A 43 4.99 26.88 12.53
N ILE A 44 6.07 26.99 11.77
CA ILE A 44 6.18 26.35 10.45
C ILE A 44 6.21 24.82 10.59
N GLY A 45 6.96 24.28 11.55
CA GLY A 45 7.01 22.83 11.80
C GLY A 45 5.65 22.27 12.20
N TRP A 46 4.95 22.91 13.12
CA TRP A 46 3.60 22.51 13.54
C TRP A 46 2.57 22.72 12.44
N GLY A 47 2.68 23.82 11.68
CA GLY A 47 1.81 24.08 10.54
C GLY A 47 1.93 22.98 9.50
N ARG A 48 3.14 22.58 9.13
CA ARG A 48 3.35 21.44 8.19
C ARG A 48 2.78 20.13 8.73
N ALA A 49 3.03 19.80 10.00
CA ALA A 49 2.53 18.58 10.61
C ALA A 49 0.99 18.50 10.61
N LEU A 50 0.32 19.62 10.84
CA LEU A 50 -1.16 19.67 10.92
C LEU A 50 -1.83 19.81 9.56
N PHE A 51 -1.23 20.54 8.61
CA PHE A 51 -1.88 20.88 7.34
C PHE A 51 -1.36 20.12 6.12
N VAL A 52 -0.19 19.49 6.22
CA VAL A 52 0.41 18.74 5.12
C VAL A 52 0.61 17.27 5.47
N ASP A 53 1.30 16.99 6.58
CA ASP A 53 1.68 15.62 6.91
C ASP A 53 0.49 14.78 7.40
N LYS A 54 -0.42 15.38 8.19
CA LYS A 54 -1.60 14.69 8.69
C LYS A 54 -2.60 14.30 7.59
N PRO A 55 -2.99 15.17 6.66
CA PRO A 55 -3.87 14.79 5.55
C PRO A 55 -3.30 13.65 4.69
N ILE A 56 -1.99 13.66 4.42
CA ILE A 56 -1.33 12.59 3.65
C ILE A 56 -1.35 11.27 4.42
N ALA A 57 -1.11 11.30 5.74
CA ALA A 57 -1.19 10.11 6.58
C ALA A 57 -2.63 9.55 6.62
N ASP A 58 -3.62 10.41 6.81
CA ASP A 58 -5.04 10.05 6.83
C ASP A 58 -5.47 9.45 5.47
N THR A 59 -5.04 10.03 4.35
CA THR A 59 -5.29 9.50 2.99
C THR A 59 -4.64 8.14 2.80
N ARG A 60 -3.39 7.97 3.26
CA ARG A 60 -2.69 6.69 3.19
C ARG A 60 -3.41 5.59 3.97
N ASP A 61 -3.84 5.89 5.19
CA ASP A 61 -4.52 4.93 6.06
C ASP A 61 -5.90 4.56 5.48
N SER A 62 -6.64 5.53 4.91
CA SER A 62 -7.93 5.28 4.27
C SER A 62 -7.76 4.47 2.98
N ALA A 63 -6.75 4.76 2.15
CA ALA A 63 -6.46 4.00 0.94
C ALA A 63 -6.06 2.55 1.26
N LEU A 64 -5.23 2.34 2.28
CA LEU A 64 -4.85 1.00 2.72
C LEU A 64 -6.04 0.23 3.26
N THR A 65 -6.85 0.85 4.10
CA THR A 65 -8.07 0.23 4.66
C THR A 65 -9.05 -0.12 3.55
N GLY A 66 -9.26 0.79 2.58
CA GLY A 66 -10.08 0.53 1.40
C GLY A 66 -9.58 -0.67 0.59
N ALA A 67 -8.27 -0.73 0.31
CA ALA A 67 -7.68 -1.86 -0.42
C ALA A 67 -7.84 -3.19 0.31
N GLN A 68 -7.69 -3.22 1.63
CA GLN A 68 -7.91 -4.41 2.44
C GLN A 68 -9.37 -4.87 2.38
N GLN A 69 -10.31 -3.93 2.50
CA GLN A 69 -11.74 -4.23 2.41
C GLN A 69 -12.13 -4.75 1.02
N VAL A 70 -11.62 -4.12 -0.04
CA VAL A 70 -11.81 -4.60 -1.42
C VAL A 70 -11.31 -6.04 -1.58
N ALA A 71 -10.10 -6.34 -1.09
CA ALA A 71 -9.55 -7.70 -1.17
C ALA A 71 -10.44 -8.73 -0.46
N ILE A 72 -11.01 -8.40 0.69
CA ILE A 72 -11.93 -9.25 1.42
C ILE A 72 -13.24 -9.41 0.65
N ASN A 73 -13.88 -8.31 0.23
CA ASN A 73 -15.18 -8.32 -0.43
C ASN A 73 -15.14 -9.11 -1.75
N LEU A 74 -14.08 -8.93 -2.55
CA LEU A 74 -13.94 -9.66 -3.82
C LEU A 74 -13.68 -11.17 -3.65
N ASN A 75 -13.27 -11.61 -2.47
CA ASN A 75 -12.97 -13.02 -2.18
C ASN A 75 -13.94 -13.65 -1.16
N THR A 76 -15.04 -12.94 -0.82
CA THR A 76 -16.08 -13.44 0.09
C THR A 76 -17.36 -13.67 -0.69
N VAL A 77 -17.85 -14.92 -0.67
CA VAL A 77 -19.08 -15.34 -1.37
C VAL A 77 -19.88 -16.27 -0.49
N ASP A 78 -21.18 -16.05 -0.34
CA ASP A 78 -22.07 -16.91 0.40
C ASP A 78 -23.23 -17.39 -0.48
N ALA A 79 -23.32 -18.70 -0.72
CA ALA A 79 -24.39 -19.30 -1.50
C ALA A 79 -25.80 -18.97 -0.98
N ALA A 80 -25.95 -18.76 0.35
CA ALA A 80 -27.23 -18.40 0.95
C ALA A 80 -27.60 -16.92 0.71
N ASN A 81 -26.59 -16.05 0.51
CA ASN A 81 -26.75 -14.60 0.35
C ASN A 81 -25.94 -14.09 -0.85
N ILE A 82 -26.05 -14.79 -1.99
CA ILE A 82 -25.20 -14.54 -3.15
C ILE A 82 -25.41 -13.13 -3.72
N ASP A 83 -26.65 -12.64 -3.72
CA ASP A 83 -26.97 -11.33 -4.26
C ASP A 83 -26.31 -10.21 -3.42
N GLN A 84 -26.32 -10.36 -2.09
CA GLN A 84 -25.60 -9.44 -1.20
C GLN A 84 -24.08 -9.49 -1.44
N SER A 85 -23.52 -10.70 -1.63
CA SER A 85 -22.09 -10.85 -1.95
C SER A 85 -21.71 -10.09 -3.22
N PHE A 86 -22.55 -10.12 -4.25
CA PHE A 86 -22.32 -9.35 -5.47
C PHE A 86 -22.48 -7.84 -5.29
N GLU A 87 -23.41 -7.38 -4.47
CA GLU A 87 -23.54 -5.96 -4.14
C GLU A 87 -22.31 -5.47 -3.36
N ASP A 88 -21.79 -6.26 -2.44
CA ASP A 88 -20.57 -5.94 -1.70
C ASP A 88 -19.34 -5.87 -2.63
N MET A 89 -19.21 -6.81 -3.58
CA MET A 89 -18.18 -6.78 -4.62
C MET A 89 -18.31 -5.52 -5.48
N LYS A 90 -19.53 -5.22 -5.97
CA LYS A 90 -19.82 -4.08 -6.83
C LYS A 90 -19.54 -2.75 -6.14
N SER A 91 -19.87 -2.64 -4.85
CA SER A 91 -19.59 -1.45 -4.05
C SER A 91 -18.10 -1.19 -3.88
N SER A 92 -17.28 -2.23 -3.98
CA SER A 92 -15.83 -2.22 -3.75
C SER A 92 -15.01 -1.92 -5.01
N ILE A 93 -15.63 -1.91 -6.18
CA ILE A 93 -14.96 -1.71 -7.47
C ILE A 93 -15.44 -0.44 -8.18
N THR A 94 -14.66 0.01 -9.13
CA THR A 94 -14.98 1.13 -10.02
C THR A 94 -14.43 0.85 -11.43
N GLY A 95 -14.78 1.72 -12.37
CA GLY A 95 -14.35 1.59 -13.75
C GLY A 95 -15.22 0.62 -14.58
N ASP A 96 -15.51 1.03 -15.81
CA ASP A 96 -16.44 0.32 -16.70
C ASP A 96 -16.00 -1.13 -16.98
N SER A 97 -14.70 -1.39 -17.08
CA SER A 97 -14.18 -2.73 -17.34
C SER A 97 -14.53 -3.69 -16.21
N MET A 98 -14.17 -3.37 -14.95
CA MET A 98 -14.44 -4.26 -13.82
C MET A 98 -15.93 -4.43 -13.54
N LEU A 99 -16.73 -3.34 -13.67
CA LEU A 99 -18.18 -3.39 -13.47
C LEU A 99 -18.86 -4.24 -14.54
N ASN A 100 -18.44 -4.13 -15.81
CA ASN A 100 -18.97 -4.92 -16.90
C ASN A 100 -18.58 -6.40 -16.75
N ASP A 101 -17.33 -6.70 -16.39
CA ASP A 101 -16.86 -8.07 -16.16
C ASP A 101 -17.65 -8.73 -15.03
N LEU A 102 -17.81 -8.04 -13.89
CA LEU A 102 -18.61 -8.54 -12.77
C LEU A 102 -20.05 -8.78 -13.17
N THR A 103 -20.68 -7.82 -13.85
CA THR A 103 -22.09 -7.92 -14.27
C THR A 103 -22.32 -9.03 -15.28
N SER A 104 -21.41 -9.19 -16.26
CA SER A 104 -21.52 -10.21 -17.30
C SER A 104 -21.37 -11.64 -16.77
N THR A 105 -20.57 -11.81 -15.72
CA THR A 105 -20.31 -13.11 -15.11
C THR A 105 -21.23 -13.43 -13.93
N GLN A 106 -21.97 -12.44 -13.42
CA GLN A 106 -22.80 -12.57 -12.20
C GLN A 106 -23.76 -13.74 -12.24
N SER A 107 -24.54 -13.91 -13.31
CA SER A 107 -25.52 -14.97 -13.40
C SER A 107 -24.87 -16.35 -13.38
N THR A 108 -23.82 -16.54 -14.17
CA THR A 108 -23.08 -17.81 -14.27
C THR A 108 -22.45 -18.20 -12.94
N ILE A 109 -21.82 -17.25 -12.25
CA ILE A 109 -21.18 -17.48 -10.94
C ILE A 109 -22.26 -17.73 -9.88
N SER A 110 -23.34 -16.95 -9.87
CA SER A 110 -24.43 -17.11 -8.91
C SER A 110 -25.08 -18.50 -9.01
N ASP A 111 -25.33 -18.98 -10.21
CA ASP A 111 -25.90 -20.30 -10.42
C ASP A 111 -24.94 -21.41 -9.99
N ALA A 112 -23.66 -21.29 -10.32
CA ALA A 112 -22.62 -22.24 -9.91
C ALA A 112 -22.48 -22.30 -8.38
N VAL A 113 -22.45 -21.15 -7.72
CA VAL A 113 -22.33 -21.06 -6.25
C VAL A 113 -23.57 -21.59 -5.55
N ARG A 114 -24.78 -21.21 -5.99
CA ARG A 114 -26.03 -21.73 -5.43
C ARG A 114 -26.12 -23.24 -5.58
N ASN A 115 -25.78 -23.78 -6.75
CA ASN A 115 -25.86 -25.23 -7.03
C ASN A 115 -24.79 -26.02 -6.22
N SER A 116 -23.63 -25.45 -5.95
CA SER A 116 -22.59 -26.10 -5.16
C SER A 116 -22.78 -25.96 -3.65
N GLY A 117 -23.60 -25.01 -3.19
CA GLY A 117 -23.70 -24.65 -1.77
C GLY A 117 -22.39 -24.09 -1.20
N ALA A 118 -21.48 -23.65 -2.06
CA ALA A 118 -20.18 -23.18 -1.64
C ALA A 118 -20.25 -21.86 -0.85
N LYS A 119 -19.37 -21.74 0.15
CA LYS A 119 -19.17 -20.52 0.89
C LYS A 119 -17.67 -20.20 0.90
N GLY A 120 -17.33 -19.05 0.35
CA GLY A 120 -15.99 -18.47 0.39
C GLY A 120 -15.91 -17.40 1.45
N SER A 121 -14.82 -17.38 2.20
CA SER A 121 -14.47 -16.29 3.11
C SER A 121 -13.02 -15.90 2.93
N ALA A 122 -12.71 -14.63 3.16
CA ALA A 122 -11.36 -14.11 3.11
C ALA A 122 -10.98 -13.45 4.43
N GLU A 123 -9.76 -13.67 4.85
CA GLU A 123 -9.15 -13.06 6.04
C GLU A 123 -7.88 -12.32 5.62
N LEU A 124 -7.72 -11.08 6.11
CA LEU A 124 -6.54 -10.29 5.85
C LEU A 124 -5.35 -10.87 6.63
N LEU A 125 -4.28 -11.19 5.92
CA LEU A 125 -2.99 -11.54 6.53
C LEU A 125 -2.06 -10.35 6.58
N HIS A 126 -1.96 -9.60 5.48
CA HIS A 126 -1.07 -8.44 5.38
C HIS A 126 -1.51 -7.49 4.27
N GLY A 127 -1.20 -6.21 4.43
CA GLY A 127 -1.46 -5.21 3.40
C GLY A 127 -0.47 -4.06 3.49
N THR A 128 -0.06 -3.54 2.33
CA THR A 128 0.79 -2.35 2.24
C THR A 128 0.47 -1.58 0.97
N LEU A 129 0.62 -0.26 1.03
CA LEU A 129 0.63 0.56 -0.19
C LEU A 129 2.05 0.55 -0.78
N THR A 130 2.13 0.37 -2.08
CA THR A 130 3.37 0.50 -2.86
C THR A 130 3.47 1.86 -3.52
N GLU A 131 2.33 2.48 -3.82
CA GLU A 131 2.23 3.79 -4.44
C GLU A 131 1.01 4.54 -3.87
N LEU A 132 1.11 5.87 -3.77
CA LEU A 132 0.01 6.75 -3.38
C LEU A 132 0.20 8.11 -4.03
N SER A 133 -0.80 8.58 -4.76
CA SER A 133 -0.95 9.95 -5.23
C SER A 133 -2.20 10.55 -4.59
N ALA A 134 -1.99 11.31 -3.51
CA ALA A 134 -3.09 11.91 -2.77
C ALA A 134 -3.82 12.99 -3.60
N ASP A 135 -3.09 13.68 -4.48
CA ASP A 135 -3.65 14.76 -5.32
C ASP A 135 -4.51 14.19 -6.47
N GLU A 136 -4.16 13.01 -6.96
CA GLU A 136 -4.90 12.32 -8.03
C GLU A 136 -5.96 11.35 -7.48
N GLY A 137 -5.97 11.12 -6.17
CA GLY A 137 -6.85 10.13 -5.55
C GLY A 137 -6.58 8.70 -6.03
N THR A 138 -5.31 8.35 -6.28
CA THR A 138 -4.92 7.02 -6.77
C THR A 138 -3.91 6.34 -5.85
N ALA A 139 -3.99 5.02 -5.75
CA ALA A 139 -3.02 4.23 -4.97
C ALA A 139 -2.84 2.84 -5.57
N THR A 140 -1.67 2.25 -5.33
CA THR A 140 -1.43 0.83 -5.59
C THR A 140 -1.15 0.12 -4.26
N ALA A 141 -1.90 -0.94 -3.99
CA ALA A 141 -1.75 -1.75 -2.79
C ALA A 141 -1.33 -3.18 -3.13
N LEU A 142 -0.54 -3.77 -2.25
CA LEU A 142 -0.26 -5.20 -2.23
C LEU A 142 -0.92 -5.79 -0.99
N VAL A 143 -1.87 -6.71 -1.19
CA VAL A 143 -2.65 -7.32 -0.11
C VAL A 143 -2.50 -8.82 -0.15
N VAL A 144 -2.23 -9.42 1.00
CA VAL A 144 -2.14 -10.87 1.21
C VAL A 144 -3.32 -11.30 2.04
N ILE A 145 -4.10 -12.23 1.52
CA ILE A 145 -5.28 -12.79 2.19
C ILE A 145 -5.17 -14.30 2.30
N ALA A 146 -5.78 -14.84 3.35
CA ALA A 146 -6.13 -16.25 3.43
C ALA A 146 -7.60 -16.41 2.99
N THR A 147 -7.84 -17.26 2.01
CA THR A 147 -9.19 -17.63 1.59
C THR A 147 -9.54 -19.01 2.12
N THR A 148 -10.77 -19.18 2.56
CA THR A 148 -11.32 -20.47 2.96
C THR A 148 -12.60 -20.74 2.16
N THR A 149 -12.62 -21.82 1.39
CA THR A 149 -13.83 -22.25 0.68
C THR A 149 -14.36 -23.51 1.35
N THR A 150 -15.62 -23.48 1.72
CA THR A 150 -16.33 -24.61 2.34
C THR A 150 -17.45 -25.07 1.43
N TRP A 151 -17.75 -26.36 1.48
CA TRP A 151 -18.86 -27.00 0.77
C TRP A 151 -19.58 -27.94 1.72
N PRO A 152 -20.88 -28.27 1.48
CA PRO A 152 -21.63 -29.17 2.32
C PRO A 152 -21.09 -30.63 2.34
N ASP A 153 -20.46 -31.07 1.25
CA ASP A 153 -20.16 -32.45 0.92
C ASP A 153 -18.67 -32.80 0.90
N ARG A 154 -17.78 -31.83 1.17
CA ARG A 154 -16.32 -32.05 1.12
C ARG A 154 -15.57 -31.15 2.11
N PRO A 155 -14.32 -31.50 2.44
CA PRO A 155 -13.49 -30.70 3.33
C PRO A 155 -13.28 -29.27 2.82
N ALA A 156 -13.14 -28.34 3.74
CA ALA A 156 -12.78 -26.96 3.43
C ALA A 156 -11.37 -26.88 2.83
N VAL A 157 -11.21 -25.99 1.86
CA VAL A 157 -9.91 -25.69 1.25
C VAL A 157 -9.47 -24.29 1.67
N LYS A 158 -8.24 -24.17 2.17
CA LYS A 158 -7.63 -22.89 2.54
C LYS A 158 -6.49 -22.59 1.60
N SER A 159 -6.40 -21.34 1.17
CA SER A 159 -5.34 -20.87 0.28
C SER A 159 -4.88 -19.48 0.67
N LYS A 160 -3.62 -19.18 0.43
CA LYS A 160 -3.06 -17.83 0.54
C LYS A 160 -2.96 -17.22 -0.85
N LEU A 161 -3.53 -16.03 -1.02
CA LEU A 161 -3.46 -15.25 -2.24
C LEU A 161 -2.74 -13.94 -1.99
N THR A 162 -1.99 -13.47 -2.97
CA THR A 162 -1.42 -12.13 -2.99
C THR A 162 -2.04 -11.38 -4.15
N LEU A 163 -2.59 -10.20 -3.87
CA LEU A 163 -3.29 -9.37 -4.84
C LEU A 163 -2.60 -8.01 -4.92
N ARG A 164 -2.41 -7.53 -6.14
CA ARG A 164 -2.11 -6.14 -6.42
C ARG A 164 -3.40 -5.45 -6.82
N LEU A 165 -3.74 -4.40 -6.08
CA LEU A 165 -4.96 -3.62 -6.27
C LEU A 165 -4.58 -2.23 -6.73
N PHE A 166 -5.16 -1.79 -7.84
CA PHE A 166 -5.08 -0.42 -8.30
C PHE A 166 -6.34 0.29 -7.82
N MET A 167 -6.13 1.27 -6.95
CA MET A 167 -7.20 1.94 -6.20
C MET A 167 -7.43 3.34 -6.72
N GLU A 168 -8.67 3.77 -6.69
CA GLU A 168 -9.13 5.11 -7.05
C GLU A 168 -10.11 5.60 -5.99
N GLU A 169 -9.98 6.84 -5.59
CA GLU A 169 -10.90 7.48 -4.66
C GLU A 169 -12.11 8.03 -5.42
N VAL A 170 -13.28 7.48 -5.13
CA VAL A 170 -14.55 7.88 -5.74
C VAL A 170 -15.51 8.29 -4.64
N ASP A 171 -15.93 9.55 -4.63
CA ASP A 171 -16.83 10.12 -3.62
C ASP A 171 -16.37 9.87 -2.17
N GLY A 172 -15.06 10.03 -1.92
CA GLY A 172 -14.46 9.84 -0.60
C GLY A 172 -14.31 8.37 -0.17
N THR A 173 -14.51 7.43 -1.11
CA THR A 173 -14.36 5.98 -0.87
C THR A 173 -13.33 5.40 -1.82
N TRP A 174 -12.37 4.65 -1.27
CA TRP A 174 -11.36 3.96 -2.07
C TRP A 174 -11.92 2.67 -2.66
N LYS A 175 -11.92 2.56 -3.99
CA LYS A 175 -12.42 1.42 -4.76
C LYS A 175 -11.34 0.90 -5.69
N ALA A 176 -11.37 -0.39 -6.03
CA ALA A 176 -10.45 -0.93 -7.03
C ALA A 176 -10.96 -0.70 -8.45
N ASN A 177 -10.12 -0.16 -9.32
CA ASN A 177 -10.37 -0.09 -10.75
C ASN A 177 -9.69 -1.25 -11.52
N LYS A 178 -8.75 -1.97 -10.86
CA LYS A 178 -8.10 -3.16 -11.39
C LYS A 178 -7.56 -4.02 -10.26
N VAL A 179 -7.61 -5.34 -10.44
CA VAL A 179 -7.04 -6.33 -9.51
C VAL A 179 -6.21 -7.34 -10.29
N ASP A 180 -4.93 -7.46 -9.95
CA ASP A 180 -4.00 -8.42 -10.54
C ASP A 180 -3.55 -9.42 -9.47
N PRO A 181 -3.71 -10.74 -9.65
CA PRO A 181 -3.10 -11.72 -8.77
C PRO A 181 -1.57 -11.70 -8.94
N VAL A 182 -0.84 -11.78 -7.83
CA VAL A 182 0.62 -11.85 -7.83
C VAL A 182 1.05 -13.29 -7.51
N GLY A 183 1.49 -13.99 -8.53
CA GLY A 183 1.83 -15.41 -8.43
C GLY A 183 0.61 -16.32 -8.39
N THR A 184 0.82 -17.56 -8.00
CA THR A 184 -0.24 -18.56 -7.82
C THR A 184 -0.66 -18.67 -6.36
N GLY A 185 -1.94 -18.99 -6.12
CA GLY A 185 -2.41 -19.28 -4.77
C GLY A 185 -1.66 -20.46 -4.14
N ILE A 186 -1.30 -20.32 -2.87
CA ILE A 186 -0.59 -21.36 -2.12
C ILE A 186 -1.60 -22.02 -1.16
N ALA A 187 -1.76 -23.34 -1.27
CA ALA A 187 -2.59 -24.08 -0.31
C ALA A 187 -2.00 -23.96 1.10
N LEU A 188 -2.83 -23.61 2.08
CA LEU A 188 -2.41 -23.42 3.47
C LEU A 188 -2.67 -24.63 4.35
N ASP A 189 -3.59 -25.50 3.94
CA ASP A 189 -4.02 -26.62 4.74
C ASP A 189 -4.41 -27.80 3.84
N ASN A 190 -3.45 -28.66 3.59
CA ASN A 190 -3.73 -30.03 3.21
C ASN A 190 -3.41 -30.86 4.44
N GLY A 191 -4.41 -30.97 5.35
CA GLY A 191 -4.26 -31.70 6.60
C GLY A 191 -3.40 -32.96 6.47
N ALA A 192 -2.28 -33.01 7.20
CA ALA A 192 -1.23 -34.02 7.21
C ALA A 192 -0.38 -34.12 5.93
N GLY A 193 0.66 -33.29 5.86
CA GLY A 193 2.03 -33.68 5.47
C GLY A 193 2.24 -34.70 4.36
N ASP A 194 1.78 -34.45 3.13
CA ASP A 194 2.44 -35.02 1.99
C ASP A 194 3.38 -33.95 1.39
N PRO A 195 4.70 -34.03 1.60
CA PRO A 195 5.66 -33.11 0.99
C PRO A 195 5.69 -33.20 -0.55
N ASN A 196 4.94 -34.13 -1.14
CA ASN A 196 4.77 -34.33 -2.58
C ASN A 196 3.38 -33.92 -3.11
N ALA A 197 2.51 -33.33 -2.31
CA ALA A 197 1.24 -32.85 -2.81
C ALA A 197 1.47 -31.67 -3.77
N VAL A 198 1.41 -31.94 -5.05
CA VAL A 198 1.37 -30.94 -6.12
C VAL A 198 0.11 -30.08 -5.87
N PRO A 199 0.20 -28.73 -5.83
CA PRO A 199 -0.95 -27.88 -5.70
C PRO A 199 -1.95 -28.18 -6.81
N THR A 200 -3.06 -28.77 -6.48
CA THR A 200 -4.16 -28.96 -7.45
C THR A 200 -4.85 -27.62 -7.69
N ASN A 201 -4.33 -26.89 -8.66
CA ASN A 201 -5.10 -25.82 -9.30
C ASN A 201 -6.30 -26.48 -9.95
N PRO A 202 -7.57 -26.14 -9.61
CA PRO A 202 -8.74 -26.75 -10.25
C PRO A 202 -8.81 -26.52 -11.76
N ASN A 203 -7.99 -25.60 -12.30
CA ASN A 203 -7.80 -25.35 -13.72
C ASN A 203 -6.46 -25.91 -14.28
N ALA A 204 -5.66 -26.61 -13.48
CA ALA A 204 -4.48 -27.27 -13.99
C ALA A 204 -4.94 -28.53 -14.75
N VAL A 205 -4.69 -28.55 -16.04
CA VAL A 205 -4.75 -29.78 -16.84
C VAL A 205 -3.82 -30.78 -16.17
N PRO A 206 -4.27 -32.03 -15.88
CA PRO A 206 -3.40 -33.05 -15.28
C PRO A 206 -2.15 -33.24 -16.15
N VAL A 207 -0.99 -32.89 -15.62
CA VAL A 207 0.27 -33.21 -16.26
C VAL A 207 0.54 -34.67 -15.90
N ASP A 208 0.43 -35.58 -16.88
CA ASP A 208 0.84 -36.96 -16.73
C ASP A 208 2.36 -36.97 -16.42
N PRO A 209 2.80 -37.46 -15.24
CA PRO A 209 4.19 -37.52 -14.88
C PRO A 209 5.03 -38.41 -15.84
N ASN A 210 4.40 -39.18 -16.74
CA ASN A 210 5.01 -39.96 -17.80
C ASN A 210 4.82 -39.37 -19.21
N ALA A 211 4.24 -38.17 -19.35
CA ALA A 211 4.13 -37.50 -20.64
C ALA A 211 5.54 -37.10 -21.13
N VAL A 212 6.06 -37.85 -22.06
CA VAL A 212 7.23 -37.47 -22.85
C VAL A 212 6.87 -36.19 -23.61
N PRO A 213 7.68 -35.10 -23.52
CA PRO A 213 7.41 -33.90 -24.30
C PRO A 213 7.43 -34.24 -25.79
N THR A 214 6.32 -34.17 -26.47
CA THR A 214 6.22 -34.23 -27.91
C THR A 214 6.53 -32.86 -28.50
N ASP A 215 7.76 -32.40 -28.37
CA ASP A 215 8.32 -31.39 -29.22
C ASP A 215 8.89 -32.07 -30.46
N PRO A 216 8.29 -31.87 -31.67
CA PRO A 216 8.79 -32.49 -32.89
C PRO A 216 10.21 -32.04 -33.29
N ASN A 217 10.82 -31.08 -32.56
CA ASN A 217 12.17 -30.60 -32.75
C ASN A 217 13.13 -30.93 -31.59
N ALA A 218 12.72 -31.76 -30.62
CA ALA A 218 13.62 -32.18 -29.55
C ALA A 218 14.60 -33.23 -30.08
N VAL A 219 15.86 -32.86 -30.17
CA VAL A 219 16.98 -33.80 -30.46
C VAL A 219 17.10 -34.74 -29.26
N PRO A 220 17.16 -36.08 -29.48
CA PRO A 220 17.35 -37.06 -28.40
C PRO A 220 18.63 -36.77 -27.64
N VAL A 221 18.56 -36.51 -26.35
CA VAL A 221 19.74 -36.40 -25.48
C VAL A 221 20.17 -37.81 -25.10
N ASP A 222 21.34 -38.21 -25.58
CA ASP A 222 21.98 -39.48 -25.17
C ASP A 222 22.37 -39.38 -23.67
N PRO A 223 21.84 -40.24 -22.79
CA PRO A 223 22.14 -40.21 -21.37
C PRO A 223 23.60 -40.59 -21.02
N ASN A 224 24.41 -40.94 -22.01
CA ASN A 224 25.84 -41.33 -21.86
C ASN A 224 26.81 -40.28 -22.45
N ALA A 225 26.35 -39.11 -22.90
CA ALA A 225 27.25 -38.09 -23.41
C ALA A 225 27.99 -37.38 -22.26
N ALA A 226 29.30 -37.43 -22.29
CA ALA A 226 30.19 -36.72 -21.38
C ALA A 226 30.01 -35.19 -21.51
N PRO A 227 30.23 -34.40 -20.44
CA PRO A 227 29.97 -32.95 -20.46
C PRO A 227 30.92 -32.27 -21.47
N SER A 228 30.31 -31.65 -22.48
CA SER A 228 31.01 -30.81 -23.46
C SER A 228 31.45 -29.53 -22.81
N THR A 229 32.72 -29.23 -22.89
CA THR A 229 33.38 -27.99 -22.49
C THR A 229 32.74 -26.80 -23.23
N ILE A 230 32.29 -25.79 -22.51
CA ILE A 230 31.75 -24.55 -23.05
C ILE A 230 32.92 -23.74 -23.65
N GLU A 231 33.00 -23.73 -24.96
CA GLU A 231 33.89 -22.86 -25.74
C GLU A 231 33.30 -21.44 -25.75
N GLY A 232 34.09 -20.46 -25.35
CA GLY A 232 33.67 -19.06 -25.19
C GLY A 232 33.36 -18.38 -26.53
N PRO A 233 32.70 -17.22 -26.51
CA PRO A 233 32.21 -16.56 -27.72
C PRO A 233 33.36 -16.07 -28.60
N ALA A 234 33.32 -16.44 -29.87
CA ALA A 234 34.23 -16.01 -30.91
C ALA A 234 34.13 -14.51 -31.19
N ALA A 235 35.28 -13.89 -31.36
CA ALA A 235 35.46 -12.47 -31.66
C ALA A 235 34.76 -12.06 -32.94
N VAL A 236 34.13 -10.90 -32.91
CA VAL A 236 33.50 -10.19 -34.02
C VAL A 236 34.62 -9.67 -34.98
N PRO A 237 34.60 -9.90 -36.28
CA PRO A 237 35.54 -9.30 -37.18
C PRO A 237 35.17 -7.83 -37.43
N ASP A 238 36.16 -6.98 -37.25
CA ASP A 238 36.22 -5.56 -37.59
C ASP A 238 36.08 -5.39 -39.12
N ALA A 239 35.06 -4.67 -39.56
CA ALA A 239 34.88 -4.30 -40.95
C ALA A 239 35.31 -2.84 -41.16
N THR A 240 36.62 -2.66 -41.35
CA THR A 240 37.21 -1.42 -41.88
C THR A 240 37.31 -1.54 -43.42
N GLY A 241 36.88 -0.49 -44.12
CA GLY A 241 37.40 -0.18 -45.43
C GLY A 241 36.38 -0.09 -46.56
N GLY A 242 36.13 1.10 -47.00
CA GLY A 242 36.79 1.70 -48.14
C GLY A 242 35.88 2.03 -49.30
N GLN A 243 35.92 3.33 -49.62
CA GLN A 243 35.57 4.06 -50.86
C GLN A 243 34.11 4.37 -51.10
#